data_a605b35c2ed7226d07436632b2e892e0
#
_entry.id   a605b35c2ed7226d07436632b2e892e0
#
_cell.length_a   1.000
_cell.length_b   1.000
_cell.length_c   1.000
_cell.angle_alpha   90.00
_cell.angle_beta   90.00
_cell.angle_gamma   90.00
#
_symmetry.space_group_name_H-M   'P 1'
#
loop_
_entity.id
_entity.type
_entity.pdbx_description
1 polymer ?
#
loop_
_entity_poly.entity_id
_entity_poly.type
_entity_poly.pdbx_seq_one_letter_code
_entity_poly.pdbx_strand_id
1 'polypeptide(L)'
;NQYQTTFFKQHPNNLMTSLLTSMQNPKPKPEFFSSGKLIKGKELDYAYDIRSRYWENFNFQDQRLLPTQYFYKKFKTYIDKITMQTSDSVYQAMEDFINIANQKGDTLYSRYIIDLYLSKLPLMPFSFNEGLYVQIVEKLINKGKTPWLSPSEIETHNVNIEAIKPFLPGKEFPNINNLYKIDSKYTIIYFYSSTCESCKKNIEDLFDFYNNFSKKYNA
;
A
#
# COMPACT_ATOMS: atom_id res chain seq x y z
N ASN A 1 12.13 -9.68 -29.58
CA ASN A 1 13.27 -10.47 -30.03
C ASN A 1 12.74 -11.80 -30.60
N GLN A 2 13.07 -12.10 -31.87
CA GLN A 2 12.54 -13.27 -32.61
C GLN A 2 12.84 -14.60 -31.87
N TYR A 3 14.01 -14.71 -31.26
CA TYR A 3 14.41 -15.86 -30.46
C TYR A 3 13.47 -16.10 -29.25
N GLN A 4 13.12 -15.04 -28.49
CA GLN A 4 12.22 -15.16 -27.35
C GLN A 4 10.82 -15.64 -27.79
N THR A 5 10.31 -15.10 -28.89
CA THR A 5 8.99 -15.50 -29.43
C THR A 5 8.99 -16.97 -29.82
N THR A 6 10.05 -17.45 -30.45
CA THR A 6 10.22 -18.86 -30.83
C THR A 6 10.31 -19.75 -29.59
N PHE A 7 11.15 -19.36 -28.61
CA PHE A 7 11.30 -20.09 -27.36
C PHE A 7 9.98 -20.21 -26.59
N PHE A 8 9.21 -19.12 -26.47
CA PHE A 8 7.91 -19.14 -25.76
C PHE A 8 6.91 -20.08 -26.42
N LYS A 9 6.88 -20.12 -27.77
CA LYS A 9 6.01 -21.04 -28.52
C LYS A 9 6.40 -22.50 -28.32
N GLN A 10 7.70 -22.80 -28.27
CA GLN A 10 8.20 -24.16 -28.13
C GLN A 10 8.14 -24.66 -26.66
N HIS A 11 8.21 -23.76 -25.69
CA HIS A 11 8.27 -24.09 -24.27
C HIS A 11 7.23 -23.31 -23.43
N PRO A 12 5.91 -23.42 -23.73
CA PRO A 12 4.89 -22.59 -23.08
C PRO A 12 4.81 -22.81 -21.58
N ASN A 13 5.07 -24.02 -21.09
CA ASN A 13 5.01 -24.37 -19.67
C ASN A 13 6.35 -24.20 -18.91
N ASN A 14 7.37 -23.67 -19.55
CA ASN A 14 8.64 -23.42 -18.90
C ASN A 14 8.54 -22.20 -17.96
N LEU A 15 9.15 -22.32 -16.77
CA LEU A 15 9.18 -21.22 -15.78
C LEU A 15 9.78 -19.95 -16.38
N MET A 16 10.82 -20.07 -17.22
CA MET A 16 11.45 -18.92 -17.87
C MET A 16 10.47 -18.22 -18.82
N THR A 17 9.62 -18.96 -19.53
CA THR A 17 8.56 -18.41 -20.38
C THR A 17 7.55 -17.62 -19.55
N SER A 18 7.06 -18.20 -18.47
CA SER A 18 6.16 -17.52 -17.52
C SER A 18 6.80 -16.26 -16.95
N LEU A 19 8.05 -16.35 -16.52
CA LEU A 19 8.77 -15.22 -15.92
C LEU A 19 8.96 -14.08 -16.93
N LEU A 20 9.53 -14.37 -18.11
CA LEU A 20 9.81 -13.36 -19.13
C LEU A 20 8.55 -12.74 -19.72
N THR A 21 7.46 -13.50 -19.82
CA THR A 21 6.14 -12.96 -20.23
C THR A 21 5.60 -12.03 -19.15
N SER A 22 5.62 -12.45 -17.90
CA SER A 22 5.18 -11.66 -16.74
C SER A 22 5.99 -10.39 -16.51
N MET A 23 7.22 -10.33 -17.03
CA MET A 23 8.08 -9.14 -16.98
C MET A 23 7.68 -8.06 -17.99
N GLN A 24 6.89 -8.39 -19.00
CA GLN A 24 6.49 -7.41 -19.99
C GLN A 24 5.53 -6.38 -19.38
N ASN A 25 5.87 -5.12 -19.54
CA ASN A 25 4.96 -4.04 -19.19
C ASN A 25 3.86 -3.88 -20.26
N PRO A 26 2.72 -3.32 -19.91
CA PRO A 26 1.70 -2.93 -20.88
C PRO A 26 2.30 -2.06 -21.98
N LYS A 27 1.98 -2.37 -23.21
CA LYS A 27 2.41 -1.50 -24.32
C LYS A 27 1.63 -0.20 -24.29
N PRO A 28 2.31 0.96 -24.41
CA PRO A 28 1.63 2.23 -24.54
C PRO A 28 0.65 2.24 -25.71
N LYS A 29 -0.56 2.74 -25.51
CA LYS A 29 -1.50 2.90 -26.60
C LYS A 29 -1.11 4.11 -27.47
N PRO A 30 -1.21 3.99 -28.81
CA PRO A 30 -0.82 5.07 -29.73
C PRO A 30 -1.55 6.40 -29.49
N GLU A 31 -2.79 6.36 -28.99
CA GLU A 31 -3.64 7.53 -28.73
C GLU A 31 -3.07 8.50 -27.69
N PHE A 32 -2.11 8.05 -26.88
CA PHE A 32 -1.42 8.92 -25.91
C PHE A 32 -0.18 9.60 -26.48
N PHE A 33 0.24 9.25 -27.71
CA PHE A 33 1.51 9.70 -28.27
C PHE A 33 1.34 10.40 -29.61
N SER A 34 2.13 11.48 -29.83
CA SER A 34 2.29 12.14 -31.13
C SER A 34 3.78 12.27 -31.40
N SER A 35 4.22 11.84 -32.59
CA SER A 35 5.64 11.84 -32.98
C SER A 35 6.57 11.17 -31.93
N GLY A 36 6.09 10.09 -31.27
CA GLY A 36 6.84 9.35 -30.27
C GLY A 36 6.93 10.04 -28.88
N LYS A 37 6.27 11.18 -28.69
CA LYS A 37 6.22 11.91 -27.40
C LYS A 37 4.82 11.85 -26.83
N LEU A 38 4.73 11.77 -25.49
CA LEU A 38 3.46 11.85 -24.76
C LEU A 38 2.78 13.19 -25.05
N ILE A 39 1.51 13.14 -25.42
CA ILE A 39 0.70 14.32 -25.74
C ILE A 39 0.47 15.10 -24.44
N LYS A 40 0.78 16.39 -24.45
CA LYS A 40 0.57 17.29 -23.31
C LYS A 40 -0.90 17.29 -22.88
N GLY A 41 -1.16 17.09 -21.58
CA GLY A 41 -2.50 16.98 -21.00
C GLY A 41 -3.08 15.56 -21.00
N LYS A 42 -2.35 14.56 -21.53
CA LYS A 42 -2.72 13.14 -21.51
C LYS A 42 -1.96 12.31 -20.44
N GLU A 43 -1.18 12.97 -19.60
CA GLU A 43 -0.30 12.31 -18.60
C GLU A 43 -1.09 11.48 -17.62
N LEU A 44 -2.22 12.00 -17.13
CA LEU A 44 -3.08 11.28 -16.19
C LEU A 44 -3.80 10.12 -16.85
N ASP A 45 -4.39 10.34 -18.02
CA ASP A 45 -5.09 9.29 -18.77
C ASP A 45 -4.13 8.13 -19.10
N TYR A 46 -2.90 8.46 -19.51
CA TYR A 46 -1.84 7.48 -19.75
C TYR A 46 -1.46 6.71 -18.48
N ALA A 47 -1.28 7.41 -17.36
CA ALA A 47 -0.96 6.80 -16.09
C ALA A 47 -2.08 5.83 -15.62
N TYR A 48 -3.34 6.24 -15.77
CA TYR A 48 -4.49 5.38 -15.48
C TYR A 48 -4.56 4.16 -16.40
N ASP A 49 -4.31 4.32 -17.71
CA ASP A 49 -4.29 3.21 -18.66
C ASP A 49 -3.19 2.19 -18.30
N ILE A 50 -1.97 2.64 -18.02
CA ILE A 50 -0.87 1.76 -17.60
C ILE A 50 -1.20 1.05 -16.30
N ARG A 51 -1.74 1.76 -15.31
CA ARG A 51 -2.13 1.17 -14.02
C ARG A 51 -3.19 0.09 -14.18
N SER A 52 -4.25 0.37 -14.95
CA SER A 52 -5.36 -0.58 -15.14
C SER A 52 -4.93 -1.87 -15.85
N ARG A 53 -3.90 -1.80 -16.70
CA ARG A 53 -3.35 -2.92 -17.47
C ARG A 53 -2.06 -3.50 -16.90
N TYR A 54 -1.59 -3.03 -15.76
CA TYR A 54 -0.28 -3.38 -15.19
C TYR A 54 -0.05 -4.89 -15.07
N TRP A 55 -1.12 -5.63 -14.81
CA TRP A 55 -1.13 -7.07 -14.60
C TRP A 55 -1.55 -7.87 -15.84
N GLU A 56 -1.74 -7.24 -17.02
CA GLU A 56 -2.27 -7.92 -18.22
C GLU A 56 -1.40 -9.09 -18.69
N ASN A 57 -0.08 -8.96 -18.58
CA ASN A 57 0.89 -9.98 -19.01
C ASN A 57 1.33 -10.91 -17.87
N PHE A 58 0.82 -10.74 -16.65
CA PHE A 58 1.20 -11.57 -15.53
C PHE A 58 0.42 -12.89 -15.52
N ASN A 59 1.15 -14.02 -15.43
CA ASN A 59 0.55 -15.35 -15.40
C ASN A 59 0.21 -15.78 -13.97
N PHE A 60 -0.99 -15.45 -13.50
CA PHE A 60 -1.50 -15.81 -12.18
C PHE A 60 -1.76 -17.33 -12.01
N GLN A 61 -1.79 -18.11 -13.09
CA GLN A 61 -1.95 -19.57 -13.00
C GLN A 61 -0.63 -20.27 -12.65
N ASP A 62 0.50 -19.62 -12.83
CA ASP A 62 1.81 -20.19 -12.54
C ASP A 62 2.28 -19.84 -11.11
N GLN A 63 1.91 -20.69 -10.15
CA GLN A 63 2.27 -20.51 -8.73
C GLN A 63 3.79 -20.48 -8.49
N ARG A 64 4.61 -20.99 -9.43
CA ARG A 64 6.09 -20.95 -9.31
C ARG A 64 6.64 -19.51 -9.35
N LEU A 65 5.86 -18.54 -9.84
CA LEU A 65 6.22 -17.13 -9.83
C LEU A 65 6.10 -16.51 -8.42
N LEU A 66 5.23 -17.03 -7.56
CA LEU A 66 4.93 -16.48 -6.23
C LEU A 66 6.19 -16.34 -5.34
N PRO A 67 7.05 -17.37 -5.17
CA PRO A 67 8.23 -17.27 -4.33
C PRO A 67 9.38 -16.47 -4.98
N THR A 68 9.19 -15.96 -6.19
CA THR A 68 10.24 -15.23 -6.90
C THR A 68 10.38 -13.80 -6.39
N GLN A 69 11.60 -13.30 -6.31
CA GLN A 69 11.86 -11.87 -6.05
C GLN A 69 11.21 -10.96 -7.11
N TYR A 70 10.97 -11.51 -8.30
CA TYR A 70 10.34 -10.77 -9.38
C TYR A 70 8.89 -10.40 -9.05
N PHE A 71 8.09 -11.36 -8.61
CA PHE A 71 6.70 -11.10 -8.20
C PHE A 71 6.65 -10.03 -7.09
N TYR A 72 7.45 -10.21 -6.04
CA TYR A 72 7.52 -9.25 -4.95
C TYR A 72 7.89 -7.83 -5.43
N LYS A 73 8.94 -7.71 -6.27
CA LYS A 73 9.37 -6.43 -6.83
C LYS A 73 8.30 -5.80 -7.74
N LYS A 74 7.63 -6.61 -8.57
CA LYS A 74 6.55 -6.15 -9.44
C LYS A 74 5.38 -5.62 -8.61
N PHE A 75 4.95 -6.36 -7.59
CA PHE A 75 3.90 -5.92 -6.69
C PHE A 75 4.30 -4.66 -5.92
N LYS A 76 5.51 -4.63 -5.37
CA LYS A 76 6.04 -3.45 -4.68
C LYS A 76 6.09 -2.22 -5.60
N THR A 77 6.47 -2.38 -6.86
CA THR A 77 6.46 -1.29 -7.85
C THR A 77 5.03 -0.79 -8.10
N TYR A 78 4.07 -1.71 -8.23
CA TYR A 78 2.66 -1.37 -8.41
C TYR A 78 2.12 -0.51 -7.25
N ILE A 79 2.42 -0.90 -6.03
CA ILE A 79 1.99 -0.15 -4.83
C ILE A 79 2.79 1.15 -4.65
N ASP A 80 4.13 1.09 -4.66
CA ASP A 80 4.96 2.23 -4.23
C ASP A 80 5.18 3.29 -5.31
N LYS A 81 5.05 2.92 -6.60
CA LYS A 81 5.42 3.80 -7.72
C LYS A 81 4.24 4.18 -8.62
N ILE A 82 3.25 3.31 -8.73
CA ILE A 82 2.12 3.47 -9.65
C ILE A 82 0.85 3.87 -8.90
N THR A 83 0.79 3.60 -7.59
CA THR A 83 -0.35 3.92 -6.74
C THR A 83 -0.07 5.16 -5.89
N MET A 84 -1.08 6.03 -5.75
CA MET A 84 -1.01 7.17 -4.83
C MET A 84 -0.86 6.67 -3.39
N GLN A 85 0.04 7.31 -2.61
CA GLN A 85 0.40 6.87 -1.27
C GLN A 85 -0.59 7.41 -0.22
N THR A 86 -1.85 6.98 -0.33
CA THR A 86 -2.91 7.16 0.68
C THR A 86 -3.51 5.81 1.04
N SER A 87 -4.07 5.66 2.25
CA SER A 87 -4.70 4.40 2.69
C SER A 87 -5.75 3.90 1.69
N ASP A 88 -6.59 4.80 1.18
CA ASP A 88 -7.68 4.45 0.25
C ASP A 88 -7.13 3.98 -1.10
N SER A 89 -6.15 4.70 -1.65
CA SER A 89 -5.58 4.35 -2.95
C SER A 89 -4.78 3.04 -2.91
N VAL A 90 -4.05 2.81 -1.81
CA VAL A 90 -3.30 1.56 -1.62
C VAL A 90 -4.25 0.39 -1.39
N TYR A 91 -5.30 0.58 -0.56
CA TYR A 91 -6.33 -0.44 -0.38
C TYR A 91 -7.02 -0.79 -1.72
N GLN A 92 -7.43 0.21 -2.50
CA GLN A 92 -8.05 -0.01 -3.81
C GLN A 92 -7.10 -0.77 -4.76
N ALA A 93 -5.82 -0.43 -4.79
CA ALA A 93 -4.84 -1.15 -5.60
C ALA A 93 -4.66 -2.61 -5.15
N MET A 94 -4.69 -2.88 -3.84
CA MET A 94 -4.68 -4.23 -3.30
C MET A 94 -5.96 -5.00 -3.69
N GLU A 95 -7.12 -4.37 -3.58
CA GLU A 95 -8.39 -4.99 -3.94
C GLU A 95 -8.46 -5.29 -5.44
N ASP A 96 -8.01 -4.37 -6.31
CA ASP A 96 -7.90 -4.58 -7.75
C ASP A 96 -6.99 -5.79 -8.05
N PHE A 97 -5.83 -5.86 -7.40
CA PHE A 97 -4.92 -7.00 -7.53
C PHE A 97 -5.57 -8.32 -7.09
N ILE A 98 -6.20 -8.34 -5.92
CA ILE A 98 -6.88 -9.53 -5.36
C ILE A 98 -7.97 -10.02 -6.34
N ASN A 99 -8.77 -9.10 -6.87
CA ASN A 99 -9.83 -9.44 -7.81
C ASN A 99 -9.26 -10.03 -9.11
N ILE A 100 -8.20 -9.43 -9.68
CA ILE A 100 -7.55 -9.93 -10.89
C ILE A 100 -6.91 -11.30 -10.63
N ALA A 101 -6.20 -11.47 -9.52
CA ALA A 101 -5.55 -12.73 -9.16
C ALA A 101 -6.56 -13.85 -8.99
N ASN A 102 -7.66 -13.61 -8.28
CA ASN A 102 -8.71 -14.61 -8.04
C ASN A 102 -9.49 -14.96 -9.32
N GLN A 103 -9.67 -14.03 -10.25
CA GLN A 103 -10.32 -14.29 -11.54
C GLN A 103 -9.45 -15.05 -12.53
N LYS A 104 -8.14 -14.77 -12.54
CA LYS A 104 -7.19 -15.31 -13.54
C LYS A 104 -6.39 -16.51 -13.08
N GLY A 105 -6.36 -16.80 -11.80
CA GLY A 105 -5.47 -17.81 -11.25
C GLY A 105 -5.94 -18.41 -9.95
N ASP A 106 -5.08 -18.34 -8.93
CA ASP A 106 -5.27 -18.96 -7.64
C ASP A 106 -5.33 -17.89 -6.53
N THR A 107 -6.08 -18.19 -5.49
CA THR A 107 -6.17 -17.38 -4.26
C THR A 107 -4.85 -17.28 -3.50
N LEU A 108 -3.84 -18.10 -3.83
CA LEU A 108 -2.51 -18.04 -3.20
C LEU A 108 -1.82 -16.68 -3.34
N TYR A 109 -1.95 -16.02 -4.50
CA TYR A 109 -1.41 -14.67 -4.69
C TYR A 109 -2.10 -13.65 -3.78
N SER A 110 -3.42 -13.74 -3.67
CA SER A 110 -4.21 -12.88 -2.80
C SER A 110 -3.86 -13.11 -1.33
N ARG A 111 -3.80 -14.37 -0.91
CA ARG A 111 -3.38 -14.77 0.43
C ARG A 111 -1.99 -14.22 0.77
N TYR A 112 -1.01 -14.45 -0.10
CA TYR A 112 0.36 -13.99 0.14
C TYR A 112 0.43 -12.46 0.38
N ILE A 113 -0.29 -11.68 -0.44
CA ILE A 113 -0.28 -10.23 -0.30
C ILE A 113 -1.00 -9.77 0.98
N ILE A 114 -2.15 -10.36 1.31
CA ILE A 114 -2.87 -10.04 2.53
C ILE A 114 -1.99 -10.36 3.77
N ASP A 115 -1.43 -11.57 3.84
CA ASP A 115 -0.56 -12.00 4.95
C ASP A 115 0.70 -11.12 5.05
N LEU A 116 1.30 -10.74 3.91
CA LEU A 116 2.43 -9.82 3.85
C LEU A 116 2.10 -8.46 4.46
N TYR A 117 0.94 -7.90 4.16
CA TYR A 117 0.53 -6.59 4.69
C TYR A 117 0.14 -6.68 6.16
N LEU A 118 -0.61 -7.70 6.56
CA LEU A 118 -0.96 -7.93 7.98
C LEU A 118 0.29 -8.08 8.86
N SER A 119 1.35 -8.70 8.36
CA SER A 119 2.60 -8.88 9.11
C SER A 119 3.49 -7.62 9.12
N LYS A 120 3.44 -6.78 8.09
CA LYS A 120 4.36 -5.65 7.93
C LYS A 120 3.79 -4.31 8.37
N LEU A 121 2.48 -4.07 8.21
CA LEU A 121 1.87 -2.77 8.49
C LEU A 121 2.16 -2.25 9.90
N PRO A 122 2.14 -3.06 10.96
CA PRO A 122 2.47 -2.60 12.30
C PRO A 122 3.92 -2.11 12.46
N LEU A 123 4.80 -2.48 11.52
CA LEU A 123 6.24 -2.18 11.57
C LEU A 123 6.65 -1.04 10.62
N MET A 124 5.73 -0.54 9.81
CA MET A 124 6.02 0.50 8.82
C MET A 124 5.83 1.91 9.40
N PRO A 125 6.77 2.84 9.18
CA PRO A 125 6.77 4.16 9.81
C PRO A 125 5.86 5.21 9.12
N PHE A 126 4.89 4.80 8.30
CA PHE A 126 4.05 5.75 7.55
C PHE A 126 2.69 5.95 8.19
N SER A 127 2.27 7.19 8.36
CA SER A 127 1.01 7.60 9.00
C SER A 127 -0.28 7.11 8.32
N PHE A 128 -0.23 6.65 7.07
CA PHE A 128 -1.39 6.07 6.40
C PHE A 128 -1.57 4.56 6.62
N ASN A 129 -0.58 3.90 7.25
CA ASN A 129 -0.59 2.45 7.45
C ASN A 129 -1.70 2.00 8.39
N GLU A 130 -2.00 2.79 9.41
CA GLU A 130 -3.09 2.51 10.34
C GLU A 130 -4.44 2.50 9.61
N GLY A 131 -4.69 3.50 8.76
CA GLY A 131 -5.90 3.57 7.94
C GLY A 131 -6.00 2.42 6.94
N LEU A 132 -4.89 2.01 6.34
CA LEU A 132 -4.82 0.85 5.46
C LEU A 132 -5.09 -0.45 6.22
N TYR A 133 -4.48 -0.62 7.40
CA TYR A 133 -4.70 -1.78 8.25
C TYR A 133 -6.17 -1.93 8.65
N VAL A 134 -6.80 -0.84 9.11
CA VAL A 134 -8.22 -0.82 9.43
C VAL A 134 -9.06 -1.25 8.22
N GLN A 135 -8.78 -0.74 7.02
CA GLN A 135 -9.51 -1.12 5.82
C GLN A 135 -9.34 -2.60 5.46
N ILE A 136 -8.13 -3.16 5.59
CA ILE A 136 -7.88 -4.59 5.35
C ILE A 136 -8.72 -5.44 6.31
N VAL A 137 -8.72 -5.10 7.60
CA VAL A 137 -9.49 -5.86 8.60
C VAL A 137 -10.99 -5.75 8.31
N GLU A 138 -11.53 -4.57 8.14
CA GLU A 138 -12.96 -4.34 7.96
C GLU A 138 -13.50 -4.90 6.62
N LYS A 139 -12.74 -4.72 5.53
CA LYS A 139 -13.23 -5.00 4.17
C LYS A 139 -12.80 -6.36 3.64
N LEU A 140 -11.76 -6.99 4.22
CA LEU A 140 -11.33 -8.33 3.82
C LEU A 140 -11.56 -9.36 4.93
N ILE A 141 -11.02 -9.15 6.14
CA ILE A 141 -11.11 -10.12 7.22
C ILE A 141 -12.57 -10.27 7.67
N ASN A 142 -13.22 -9.17 8.08
CA ASN A 142 -14.58 -9.19 8.60
C ASN A 142 -15.65 -9.48 7.53
N LYS A 143 -15.25 -9.48 6.23
CA LYS A 143 -16.11 -9.94 5.13
C LYS A 143 -15.85 -11.38 4.72
N GLY A 144 -15.07 -12.14 5.51
CA GLY A 144 -14.79 -13.55 5.28
C GLY A 144 -13.93 -13.84 4.04
N LYS A 145 -13.21 -12.83 3.52
CA LYS A 145 -12.32 -13.00 2.36
C LYS A 145 -10.97 -13.65 2.73
N THR A 146 -10.77 -13.99 3.99
CA THR A 146 -9.55 -14.60 4.53
C THR A 146 -9.85 -15.91 5.28
N PRO A 147 -10.38 -16.94 4.60
CA PRO A 147 -10.85 -18.18 5.24
C PRO A 147 -9.73 -19.00 5.91
N TRP A 148 -8.48 -18.63 5.71
CA TRP A 148 -7.31 -19.28 6.31
C TRP A 148 -6.95 -18.70 7.68
N LEU A 149 -7.53 -17.57 8.11
CA LEU A 149 -7.32 -17.01 9.44
C LEU A 149 -8.21 -17.75 10.46
N SER A 150 -7.62 -18.07 11.59
CA SER A 150 -8.35 -18.64 12.73
C SER A 150 -9.25 -17.59 13.41
N PRO A 151 -10.30 -18.00 14.13
CA PRO A 151 -11.12 -17.07 14.91
C PRO A 151 -10.33 -16.22 15.90
N SER A 152 -9.27 -16.75 16.50
CA SER A 152 -8.42 -16.02 17.44
C SER A 152 -7.56 -14.95 16.76
N GLU A 153 -7.08 -15.21 15.55
CA GLU A 153 -6.36 -14.21 14.74
C GLU A 153 -7.31 -13.08 14.31
N ILE A 154 -8.50 -13.42 13.86
CA ILE A 154 -9.54 -12.45 13.50
C ILE A 154 -9.88 -11.55 14.69
N GLU A 155 -10.08 -12.13 15.88
CA GLU A 155 -10.34 -11.36 17.09
C GLU A 155 -9.19 -10.44 17.45
N THR A 156 -7.94 -10.92 17.36
CA THR A 156 -6.75 -10.09 17.59
C THR A 156 -6.71 -8.88 16.66
N HIS A 157 -7.00 -9.07 15.35
CA HIS A 157 -7.07 -7.97 14.42
C HIS A 157 -8.19 -6.99 14.77
N ASN A 158 -9.35 -7.47 15.20
CA ASN A 158 -10.47 -6.60 15.59
C ASN A 158 -10.15 -5.77 16.83
N VAL A 159 -9.55 -6.35 17.87
CA VAL A 159 -9.09 -5.60 19.04
C VAL A 159 -8.09 -4.51 18.65
N ASN A 160 -7.15 -4.84 17.78
CA ASN A 160 -6.15 -3.88 17.31
C ASN A 160 -6.78 -2.70 16.54
N ILE A 161 -7.73 -2.93 15.64
CA ILE A 161 -8.35 -1.83 14.91
C ILE A 161 -9.24 -0.95 15.78
N GLU A 162 -9.91 -1.51 16.79
CA GLU A 162 -10.69 -0.68 17.74
C GLU A 162 -9.78 0.27 18.55
N ALA A 163 -8.56 -0.14 18.87
CA ALA A 163 -7.58 0.73 19.51
C ALA A 163 -7.02 1.82 18.55
N ILE A 164 -6.95 1.56 17.25
CA ILE A 164 -6.40 2.46 16.24
C ILE A 164 -7.43 3.49 15.73
N LYS A 165 -8.67 3.06 15.50
CA LYS A 165 -9.72 3.87 14.87
C LYS A 165 -9.92 5.27 15.45
N PRO A 166 -9.88 5.48 16.78
CA PRO A 166 -10.06 6.81 17.36
C PRO A 166 -8.95 7.81 16.97
N PHE A 167 -7.79 7.30 16.56
CA PHE A 167 -6.60 8.12 16.24
C PHE A 167 -6.38 8.31 14.74
N LEU A 168 -7.28 7.80 13.90
CA LEU A 168 -7.16 7.98 12.45
C LEU A 168 -7.31 9.46 12.05
N PRO A 169 -6.60 9.91 11.01
CA PRO A 169 -6.74 11.25 10.47
C PRO A 169 -8.20 11.64 10.21
N GLY A 170 -8.59 12.84 10.62
CA GLY A 170 -9.95 13.34 10.47
C GLY A 170 -10.93 12.90 11.56
N LYS A 171 -10.51 12.08 12.52
CA LYS A 171 -11.29 11.76 13.72
C LYS A 171 -11.06 12.79 14.81
N GLU A 172 -12.09 12.99 15.64
CA GLU A 172 -11.91 13.75 16.88
C GLU A 172 -10.98 12.97 17.81
N PHE A 173 -9.91 13.63 18.25
CA PHE A 173 -8.92 12.98 19.13
C PHE A 173 -9.57 12.63 20.47
N PRO A 174 -9.39 11.40 21.01
CA PRO A 174 -9.99 11.02 22.28
C PRO A 174 -9.56 11.94 23.42
N ASN A 175 -10.51 12.34 24.28
CA ASN A 175 -10.19 13.16 25.43
C ASN A 175 -9.37 12.38 26.46
N ILE A 176 -8.05 12.60 26.42
CA ILE A 176 -7.11 12.00 27.36
C ILE A 176 -6.85 13.02 28.49
N ASN A 177 -7.25 12.69 29.70
CA ASN A 177 -6.97 13.48 30.92
C ASN A 177 -7.28 14.99 30.83
N ASN A 178 -8.39 15.36 30.19
CA ASN A 178 -8.82 16.76 30.03
C ASN A 178 -7.85 17.65 29.23
N LEU A 179 -7.11 17.11 28.29
CA LEU A 179 -6.22 17.87 27.39
C LEU A 179 -6.94 18.93 26.57
N TYR A 180 -8.27 18.81 26.38
CA TYR A 180 -9.08 19.78 25.60
C TYR A 180 -9.45 21.09 26.31
N LYS A 181 -8.92 21.36 27.47
CA LYS A 181 -9.15 22.65 28.15
C LYS A 181 -8.27 23.78 27.64
N ILE A 182 -7.45 23.54 26.61
CA ILE A 182 -6.56 24.54 26.05
C ILE A 182 -7.32 25.21 24.88
N ASP A 183 -7.68 26.47 25.05
CA ASP A 183 -8.23 27.33 23.99
C ASP A 183 -7.12 27.74 23.03
N SER A 184 -6.74 26.83 22.16
CA SER A 184 -5.69 27.02 21.16
C SER A 184 -6.12 26.55 19.79
N LYS A 185 -5.70 27.28 18.74
CA LYS A 185 -5.99 26.93 17.35
C LYS A 185 -5.40 25.57 16.94
N TYR A 186 -4.25 25.22 17.51
CA TYR A 186 -3.53 23.97 17.28
C TYR A 186 -2.99 23.42 18.58
N THR A 187 -3.07 22.12 18.77
CA THR A 187 -2.46 21.41 19.89
C THR A 187 -1.53 20.35 19.36
N ILE A 188 -0.26 20.37 19.79
CA ILE A 188 0.74 19.35 19.45
C ILE A 188 0.84 18.41 20.64
N ILE A 189 0.59 17.10 20.42
CA ILE A 189 0.75 16.06 21.42
C ILE A 189 2.01 15.28 21.09
N TYR A 190 2.97 15.27 22.01
CA TYR A 190 4.22 14.57 21.84
C TYR A 190 4.28 13.35 22.78
N PHE A 191 4.29 12.14 22.17
CA PHE A 191 4.46 10.90 22.92
C PHE A 191 5.95 10.66 23.20
N TYR A 192 6.30 10.66 24.47
CA TYR A 192 7.67 10.61 24.95
C TYR A 192 7.92 9.40 25.85
N SER A 193 9.10 8.80 25.73
CA SER A 193 9.62 7.82 26.69
C SER A 193 11.01 8.26 27.16
N SER A 194 11.27 8.20 28.46
CA SER A 194 12.57 8.52 29.06
C SER A 194 13.72 7.61 28.59
N THR A 195 13.38 6.42 28.06
CA THR A 195 14.35 5.44 27.53
C THR A 195 14.58 5.56 26.03
N CYS A 196 13.83 6.44 25.34
CA CYS A 196 13.90 6.63 23.89
C CYS A 196 14.90 7.74 23.54
N GLU A 197 16.07 7.38 23.04
CA GLU A 197 17.13 8.36 22.69
C GLU A 197 16.72 9.30 21.55
N SER A 198 16.01 8.81 20.53
CA SER A 198 15.48 9.68 19.47
C SER A 198 14.42 10.64 20.00
N CYS A 199 13.64 10.26 20.98
CA CYS A 199 12.66 11.14 21.59
C CYS A 199 13.34 12.31 22.34
N LYS A 200 14.44 12.05 23.05
CA LYS A 200 15.20 13.09 23.75
C LYS A 200 15.72 14.15 22.77
N LYS A 201 16.28 13.72 21.64
CA LYS A 201 16.75 14.64 20.60
C LYS A 201 15.62 15.45 19.98
N ASN A 202 14.52 14.81 19.63
CA ASN A 202 13.40 15.47 18.97
C ASN A 202 12.65 16.45 19.88
N ILE A 203 12.77 16.31 21.21
CA ILE A 203 12.13 17.25 22.15
C ILE A 203 12.80 18.62 22.12
N GLU A 204 14.10 18.68 21.88
CA GLU A 204 14.85 19.94 21.70
C GLU A 204 14.39 20.65 20.43
N ASP A 205 14.31 19.94 19.32
CA ASP A 205 13.80 20.46 18.03
C ASP A 205 12.35 20.97 18.16
N LEU A 206 11.49 20.23 18.89
CA LEU A 206 10.11 20.61 19.13
C LEU A 206 10.02 21.89 20.00
N PHE A 207 10.88 22.01 21.01
CA PHE A 207 10.94 23.19 21.87
C PHE A 207 11.39 24.43 21.10
N ASP A 208 12.39 24.29 20.25
CA ASP A 208 12.86 25.38 19.37
C ASP A 208 11.79 25.77 18.35
N PHE A 209 11.08 24.80 17.77
CA PHE A 209 9.94 25.06 16.90
C PHE A 209 8.85 25.86 17.63
N TYR A 210 8.45 25.43 18.83
CA TYR A 210 7.44 26.10 19.64
C TYR A 210 7.83 27.55 19.94
N ASN A 211 9.05 27.79 20.41
CA ASN A 211 9.54 29.13 20.72
C ASN A 211 9.58 30.05 19.51
N ASN A 212 9.99 29.53 18.35
CA ASN A 212 10.02 30.30 17.11
C ASN A 212 8.61 30.58 16.56
N PHE A 213 7.71 29.60 16.67
CA PHE A 213 6.33 29.75 16.25
C PHE A 213 5.58 30.74 17.15
N SER A 214 5.70 30.60 18.46
CA SER A 214 5.08 31.49 19.45
C SER A 214 5.52 32.95 19.26
N LYS A 215 6.81 33.21 19.07
CA LYS A 215 7.32 34.55 18.77
C LYS A 215 6.79 35.13 17.45
N LYS A 216 6.64 34.29 16.42
CA LYS A 216 6.23 34.76 15.09
C LYS A 216 4.74 35.06 14.99
N TYR A 217 3.91 34.38 15.76
CA TYR A 217 2.44 34.40 15.62
C TYR A 217 1.71 34.92 16.86
N ASN A 218 2.44 35.42 17.89
CA ASN A 218 1.86 35.86 19.17
C ASN A 218 0.91 34.82 19.79
N ALA A 219 1.31 33.54 19.74
CA ALA A 219 0.51 32.42 20.24
C ALA A 219 0.99 31.97 21.63
#